data_6da736a5d75dcad17adbd42787dab582
#
_entry.id   6da736a5d75dcad17adbd42787dab582
#
_cell.length_a   1.000
_cell.length_b   1.000
_cell.length_c   1.000
_cell.angle_alpha   90.00
_cell.angle_beta   90.00
_cell.angle_gamma   90.00
#
_symmetry.space_group_name_H-M   'P 1'
#
loop_
_entity.id
_entity.type
_entity.pdbx_description
1 polymer ?
#
loop_
_entity_poly.entity_id
_entity_poly.type
_entity_poly.pdbx_seq_one_letter_code
_entity_poly.pdbx_strand_id
1 'polypeptide(L)'
;MNTDLKKKYCVGLGEILFDVFPTGSQLGGAPANFAYHAGQHGLLSVAVSAVGNDAFGEEALSQLDEKGLKHVMPKVNYPTGTVQVELDSEGVPTYDIKTDVAWDNIPFTTDVKEIAANTGAVCWGSLAQRNEVSRNTIYQFLDHTPADCLKIFDINLRQNFYTKEIICESLKRCNVLKINDEELITIGRLFGYPGLDIENKCWLILGKYNLDMLVLTCGVNGSYVFAPGSKSFQETPKVEVADTVGAGDSFTGTFCACILKGMTIAEAHKRAVEVSAYVCTQHGAMPVLPAELI
;
A
#
# COMPACT_ATOMS: atom_id res chain seq x y z
N MET A 1 11.95 -22.98 5.76
CA MET A 1 10.75 -22.25 5.29
C MET A 1 9.56 -22.79 6.09
N ASN A 2 8.97 -21.96 6.92
CA ASN A 2 7.87 -22.38 7.79
C ASN A 2 6.68 -22.81 6.92
N THR A 3 6.29 -24.08 6.98
CA THR A 3 5.24 -24.68 6.13
C THR A 3 3.86 -24.03 6.33
N ASP A 4 3.66 -23.33 7.45
CA ASP A 4 2.40 -22.62 7.76
C ASP A 4 2.22 -21.30 7.02
N LEU A 5 3.32 -20.62 6.64
CA LEU A 5 3.24 -19.36 5.90
C LEU A 5 2.74 -19.51 4.44
N LYS A 6 2.94 -20.69 3.84
CA LYS A 6 2.42 -20.99 2.49
C LYS A 6 0.89 -21.05 2.39
N LYS A 7 0.20 -21.06 3.52
CA LYS A 7 -1.27 -21.17 3.60
C LYS A 7 -1.96 -19.87 4.00
N LYS A 8 -1.20 -18.82 4.35
CA LYS A 8 -1.78 -17.53 4.78
C LYS A 8 -1.75 -16.53 3.63
N TYR A 9 -2.82 -15.73 3.53
CA TYR A 9 -2.92 -14.69 2.52
C TYR A 9 -2.05 -13.47 2.84
N CYS A 10 -1.49 -12.85 1.79
CA CYS A 10 -0.93 -11.51 1.82
C CYS A 10 -1.92 -10.58 1.12
N VAL A 11 -2.55 -9.69 1.86
CA VAL A 11 -3.72 -8.94 1.40
C VAL A 11 -3.41 -7.46 1.22
N GLY A 12 -3.73 -6.93 0.03
CA GLY A 12 -3.86 -5.50 -0.20
C GLY A 12 -5.33 -5.11 -0.08
N LEU A 13 -5.67 -4.25 0.89
CA LEU A 13 -7.06 -3.88 1.20
C LEU A 13 -7.28 -2.38 1.04
N GLY A 14 -8.14 -1.98 0.10
CA GLY A 14 -8.47 -0.57 -0.09
C GLY A 14 -8.90 -0.23 -1.51
N GLU A 15 -8.44 0.89 -2.03
CA GLU A 15 -8.84 1.42 -3.32
C GLU A 15 -8.35 0.59 -4.51
N ILE A 16 -9.21 0.49 -5.53
CA ILE A 16 -8.91 0.11 -6.91
C ILE A 16 -9.52 1.16 -7.81
N LEU A 17 -8.79 1.66 -8.79
CA LEU A 17 -9.22 2.79 -9.61
C LEU A 17 -8.52 2.81 -10.96
N PHE A 18 -9.00 3.65 -11.85
CA PHE A 18 -8.28 4.00 -13.08
C PHE A 18 -7.81 5.45 -13.03
N ASP A 19 -6.53 5.66 -13.30
CA ASP A 19 -6.02 6.97 -13.69
C ASP A 19 -6.40 7.21 -15.15
N VAL A 20 -7.23 8.24 -15.39
CA VAL A 20 -7.79 8.55 -16.69
C VAL A 20 -7.07 9.77 -17.27
N PHE A 21 -6.30 9.53 -18.31
CA PHE A 21 -5.56 10.53 -19.07
C PHE A 21 -6.28 10.85 -20.38
N PRO A 22 -5.99 11.98 -21.04
CA PRO A 22 -6.50 12.24 -22.39
C PRO A 22 -6.14 11.16 -23.43
N THR A 23 -5.07 10.38 -23.17
CA THR A 23 -4.54 9.36 -24.07
C THR A 23 -5.01 7.93 -23.75
N GLY A 24 -5.75 7.72 -22.67
CA GLY A 24 -6.23 6.42 -22.22
C GLY A 24 -6.35 6.31 -20.71
N SER A 25 -6.56 5.11 -20.21
CA SER A 25 -6.69 4.83 -18.79
C SER A 25 -5.67 3.78 -18.32
N GLN A 26 -5.25 3.88 -17.08
CA GLN A 26 -4.32 2.96 -16.46
C GLN A 26 -4.88 2.47 -15.12
N LEU A 27 -4.88 1.16 -14.92
CA LEU A 27 -5.29 0.56 -13.64
C LEU A 27 -4.30 0.95 -12.53
N GLY A 28 -4.83 1.43 -11.42
CA GLY A 28 -4.11 1.83 -10.23
C GLY A 28 -4.79 1.35 -8.95
N GLY A 29 -4.18 1.69 -7.83
CA GLY A 29 -4.62 1.31 -6.50
C GLY A 29 -3.46 0.73 -5.70
N ALA A 30 -2.95 1.50 -4.74
CA ALA A 30 -1.78 1.11 -3.95
C ALA A 30 -1.92 -0.27 -3.29
N PRO A 31 -3.09 -0.66 -2.74
CA PRO A 31 -3.28 -2.00 -2.17
C PRO A 31 -3.13 -3.14 -3.19
N ALA A 32 -3.65 -2.96 -4.40
CA ALA A 32 -3.51 -3.97 -5.46
C ALA A 32 -2.05 -4.07 -5.95
N ASN A 33 -1.36 -2.92 -6.09
CA ASN A 33 0.06 -2.88 -6.44
C ASN A 33 0.91 -3.62 -5.40
N PHE A 34 0.68 -3.35 -4.11
CA PHE A 34 1.32 -4.06 -3.00
C PHE A 34 1.12 -5.59 -3.11
N ALA A 35 -0.14 -6.03 -3.27
CA ALA A 35 -0.46 -7.46 -3.35
C ALA A 35 0.20 -8.13 -4.57
N TYR A 36 0.23 -7.44 -5.72
CA TYR A 36 0.88 -7.94 -6.92
C TYR A 36 2.38 -8.18 -6.69
N HIS A 37 3.10 -7.19 -6.14
CA HIS A 37 4.53 -7.33 -5.89
C HIS A 37 4.84 -8.39 -4.84
N ALA A 38 4.05 -8.46 -3.76
CA ALA A 38 4.18 -9.54 -2.78
C ALA A 38 3.96 -10.94 -3.40
N GLY A 39 3.02 -11.04 -4.34
CA GLY A 39 2.73 -12.26 -5.11
C GLY A 39 3.89 -12.72 -5.98
N GLN A 40 4.59 -11.81 -6.64
CA GLN A 40 5.77 -12.14 -7.45
C GLN A 40 6.89 -12.77 -6.60
N HIS A 41 6.97 -12.45 -5.31
CA HIS A 41 7.85 -13.13 -4.36
C HIS A 41 7.28 -14.47 -3.84
N GLY A 42 6.25 -15.03 -4.47
CA GLY A 42 5.71 -16.35 -4.17
C GLY A 42 4.78 -16.41 -2.96
N LEU A 43 4.26 -15.27 -2.48
CA LEU A 43 3.19 -15.26 -1.48
C LEU A 43 1.82 -15.51 -2.12
N LEU A 44 0.90 -16.05 -1.34
CA LEU A 44 -0.51 -16.18 -1.74
C LEU A 44 -1.20 -14.81 -1.61
N SER A 45 -1.05 -13.95 -2.61
CA SER A 45 -1.53 -12.58 -2.57
C SER A 45 -2.96 -12.43 -3.05
N VAL A 46 -3.70 -11.50 -2.41
CA VAL A 46 -5.10 -11.18 -2.73
C VAL A 46 -5.32 -9.68 -2.63
N ALA A 47 -5.94 -9.07 -3.63
CA ALA A 47 -6.44 -7.71 -3.56
C ALA A 47 -7.92 -7.73 -3.11
N VAL A 48 -8.25 -6.95 -2.08
CA VAL A 48 -9.61 -6.79 -1.56
C VAL A 48 -10.06 -5.35 -1.73
N SER A 49 -11.14 -5.18 -2.50
CA SER A 49 -11.73 -3.88 -2.83
C SER A 49 -13.21 -4.02 -3.19
N ALA A 50 -13.76 -3.06 -3.94
CA ALA A 50 -15.04 -3.17 -4.63
C ALA A 50 -14.96 -2.45 -5.97
N VAL A 51 -15.74 -2.93 -6.95
CA VAL A 51 -15.88 -2.32 -8.29
C VAL A 51 -17.34 -2.02 -8.60
N GLY A 52 -17.57 -1.14 -9.55
CA GLY A 52 -18.90 -0.87 -10.08
C GLY A 52 -19.39 -1.98 -11.02
N ASN A 53 -20.68 -1.94 -11.31
CA ASN A 53 -21.27 -2.75 -12.39
C ASN A 53 -21.20 -1.97 -13.72
N ASP A 54 -19.97 -1.65 -14.13
CA ASP A 54 -19.65 -0.81 -15.27
C ASP A 54 -18.43 -1.35 -16.05
N ALA A 55 -18.11 -0.71 -17.18
CA ALA A 55 -17.02 -1.15 -18.05
C ALA A 55 -15.66 -1.12 -17.35
N PHE A 56 -15.38 -0.10 -16.51
CA PHE A 56 -14.14 -0.04 -15.75
C PHE A 56 -14.07 -1.14 -14.70
N GLY A 57 -15.20 -1.54 -14.08
CA GLY A 57 -15.23 -2.67 -13.17
C GLY A 57 -14.87 -3.98 -13.82
N GLU A 58 -15.44 -4.27 -15.00
CA GLU A 58 -15.09 -5.46 -15.79
C GLU A 58 -13.62 -5.43 -16.22
N GLU A 59 -13.14 -4.28 -16.68
CA GLU A 59 -11.76 -4.11 -17.11
C GLU A 59 -10.77 -4.29 -15.96
N ALA A 60 -11.07 -3.74 -14.75
CA ALA A 60 -10.23 -3.92 -13.58
C ALA A 60 -10.06 -5.41 -13.23
N LEU A 61 -11.18 -6.16 -13.18
CA LEU A 61 -11.14 -7.59 -12.89
C LEU A 61 -10.36 -8.36 -13.94
N SER A 62 -10.57 -8.07 -15.23
CA SER A 62 -9.84 -8.70 -16.35
C SER A 62 -8.33 -8.45 -16.26
N GLN A 63 -7.91 -7.20 -16.01
CA GLN A 63 -6.49 -6.86 -15.91
C GLN A 63 -5.81 -7.52 -14.71
N LEU A 64 -6.52 -7.66 -13.57
CA LEU A 64 -5.99 -8.38 -12.40
C LEU A 64 -5.86 -9.88 -12.67
N ASP A 65 -6.82 -10.48 -13.36
CA ASP A 65 -6.77 -11.89 -13.79
C ASP A 65 -5.61 -12.13 -14.78
N GLU A 66 -5.40 -11.25 -15.75
CA GLU A 66 -4.27 -11.31 -16.69
C GLU A 66 -2.91 -11.24 -15.99
N LYS A 67 -2.83 -10.46 -14.89
CA LYS A 67 -1.64 -10.38 -14.04
C LYS A 67 -1.52 -11.56 -13.05
N GLY A 68 -2.50 -12.47 -13.01
CA GLY A 68 -2.52 -13.58 -12.08
C GLY A 68 -2.72 -13.18 -10.61
N LEU A 69 -3.21 -11.97 -10.35
CA LEU A 69 -3.49 -11.49 -9.00
C LEU A 69 -4.90 -11.89 -8.57
N LYS A 70 -4.99 -12.75 -7.57
CA LYS A 70 -6.27 -13.09 -6.96
C LYS A 70 -6.93 -11.86 -6.35
N HIS A 71 -8.24 -11.77 -6.46
CA HIS A 71 -8.98 -10.64 -5.92
C HIS A 71 -10.33 -11.07 -5.32
N VAL A 72 -10.81 -10.28 -4.36
CA VAL A 72 -12.16 -10.33 -3.81
C VAL A 72 -12.74 -8.92 -3.91
N MET A 73 -13.51 -8.68 -4.98
CA MET A 73 -14.04 -7.36 -5.33
C MET A 73 -15.52 -7.47 -5.71
N PRO A 74 -16.42 -7.44 -4.71
CA PRO A 74 -17.86 -7.41 -4.97
C PRO A 74 -18.23 -6.23 -5.86
N LYS A 75 -19.19 -6.45 -6.79
CA LYS A 75 -19.81 -5.36 -7.55
C LYS A 75 -20.83 -4.65 -6.67
N VAL A 76 -20.74 -3.33 -6.61
CA VAL A 76 -21.64 -2.47 -5.81
C VAL A 76 -22.36 -1.46 -6.71
N ASN A 77 -23.44 -0.82 -6.18
CA ASN A 77 -24.22 0.17 -6.91
C ASN A 77 -23.57 1.57 -6.91
N TYR A 78 -22.26 1.61 -7.12
CA TYR A 78 -21.45 2.82 -7.25
C TYR A 78 -20.53 2.65 -8.46
N PRO A 79 -20.14 3.73 -9.14
CA PRO A 79 -19.22 3.61 -10.27
C PRO A 79 -17.85 3.14 -9.79
N THR A 80 -17.14 2.43 -10.65
CA THR A 80 -15.73 2.10 -10.41
C THR A 80 -14.91 3.39 -10.22
N GLY A 81 -13.98 3.37 -9.28
CA GLY A 81 -13.15 4.52 -8.93
C GLY A 81 -12.32 5.04 -10.11
N THR A 82 -12.31 6.34 -10.29
CA THR A 82 -11.45 7.00 -11.27
C THR A 82 -10.76 8.21 -10.69
N VAL A 83 -9.57 8.51 -11.21
CA VAL A 83 -8.84 9.75 -11.00
C VAL A 83 -8.69 10.41 -12.36
N GLN A 84 -9.27 11.59 -12.52
CA GLN A 84 -9.06 12.38 -13.74
C GLN A 84 -7.72 13.09 -13.63
N VAL A 85 -6.87 12.88 -14.64
CA VAL A 85 -5.56 13.51 -14.71
C VAL A 85 -5.61 14.55 -15.84
N GLU A 86 -5.60 15.81 -15.45
CA GLU A 86 -5.55 16.94 -16.37
C GLU A 86 -4.15 17.55 -16.32
N LEU A 87 -3.59 17.85 -17.49
CA LEU A 87 -2.33 18.57 -17.61
C LEU A 87 -2.63 20.05 -17.83
N ASP A 88 -2.01 20.92 -17.06
CA ASP A 88 -2.08 22.35 -17.32
C ASP A 88 -1.24 22.75 -18.55
N SER A 89 -1.20 24.04 -18.89
CA SER A 89 -0.45 24.55 -20.04
C SER A 89 1.08 24.35 -19.93
N GLU A 90 1.59 24.07 -18.74
CA GLU A 90 3.00 23.79 -18.46
C GLU A 90 3.28 22.29 -18.35
N GLY A 91 2.24 21.44 -18.54
CA GLY A 91 2.33 19.99 -18.43
C GLY A 91 2.31 19.46 -16.99
N VAL A 92 1.94 20.29 -16.01
CA VAL A 92 1.86 19.87 -14.60
C VAL A 92 0.52 19.14 -14.38
N PRO A 93 0.55 17.89 -13.85
CA PRO A 93 -0.66 17.12 -13.65
C PRO A 93 -1.48 17.64 -12.45
N THR A 94 -2.78 17.75 -12.65
CA THR A 94 -3.78 17.92 -11.59
C THR A 94 -4.61 16.64 -11.49
N TYR A 95 -4.80 16.16 -10.28
CA TYR A 95 -5.50 14.89 -10.01
C TYR A 95 -6.85 15.20 -9.36
N ASP A 96 -7.94 14.75 -9.97
CA ASP A 96 -9.29 14.81 -9.39
C ASP A 96 -9.75 13.38 -9.02
N ILE A 97 -9.60 13.02 -7.76
CA ILE A 97 -10.00 11.72 -7.22
C ILE A 97 -11.51 11.76 -6.97
N LYS A 98 -12.29 11.06 -7.82
CA LYS A 98 -13.74 11.04 -7.70
C LYS A 98 -14.20 10.44 -6.37
N THR A 99 -15.27 11.02 -5.82
CA THR A 99 -15.95 10.55 -4.60
C THR A 99 -17.19 9.72 -4.96
N ASP A 100 -17.77 9.06 -3.96
CA ASP A 100 -18.96 8.22 -4.10
C ASP A 100 -18.76 7.09 -5.13
N VAL A 101 -17.62 6.45 -5.07
CA VAL A 101 -17.21 5.37 -5.96
C VAL A 101 -17.25 4.01 -5.25
N ALA A 102 -17.05 2.94 -6.01
CA ALA A 102 -17.17 1.56 -5.53
C ALA A 102 -16.27 1.26 -4.32
N TRP A 103 -14.99 1.64 -4.38
CA TRP A 103 -14.08 1.39 -3.27
C TRP A 103 -14.30 2.27 -2.02
N ASP A 104 -15.17 3.27 -2.07
CA ASP A 104 -15.72 3.95 -0.89
C ASP A 104 -16.73 3.08 -0.14
N ASN A 105 -17.21 2.00 -0.77
CA ASN A 105 -18.32 1.17 -0.34
C ASN A 105 -17.97 -0.33 -0.33
N ILE A 106 -16.76 -0.68 0.09
CA ILE A 106 -16.30 -2.08 0.21
C ILE A 106 -17.12 -2.80 1.29
N PRO A 107 -17.91 -3.83 0.95
CA PRO A 107 -18.73 -4.53 1.93
C PRO A 107 -17.90 -5.58 2.69
N PHE A 108 -18.18 -5.77 3.98
CA PHE A 108 -17.61 -6.86 4.77
C PHE A 108 -18.42 -8.15 4.55
N THR A 109 -18.13 -8.84 3.45
CA THR A 109 -18.81 -10.09 3.07
C THR A 109 -18.23 -11.31 3.80
N THR A 110 -18.91 -12.46 3.67
CA THR A 110 -18.41 -13.73 4.20
C THR A 110 -17.03 -14.07 3.64
N ASP A 111 -16.81 -13.87 2.32
CA ASP A 111 -15.53 -14.14 1.67
C ASP A 111 -14.42 -13.22 2.21
N VAL A 112 -14.71 -11.92 2.40
CA VAL A 112 -13.75 -10.97 3.00
C VAL A 112 -13.41 -11.37 4.43
N LYS A 113 -14.38 -11.84 5.20
CA LYS A 113 -14.16 -12.36 6.56
C LYS A 113 -13.31 -13.63 6.58
N GLU A 114 -13.54 -14.55 5.65
CA GLU A 114 -12.73 -15.78 5.52
C GLU A 114 -11.29 -15.47 5.13
N ILE A 115 -11.08 -14.52 4.20
CA ILE A 115 -9.74 -14.02 3.86
C ILE A 115 -9.08 -13.43 5.10
N ALA A 116 -9.76 -12.56 5.85
CA ALA A 116 -9.21 -11.93 7.05
C ALA A 116 -8.71 -12.96 8.08
N ALA A 117 -9.53 -13.98 8.36
CA ALA A 117 -9.20 -15.04 9.32
C ALA A 117 -7.96 -15.90 8.90
N ASN A 118 -7.62 -15.90 7.61
CA ASN A 118 -6.49 -16.64 7.04
C ASN A 118 -5.36 -15.71 6.54
N THR A 119 -5.31 -14.46 6.99
CA THR A 119 -4.33 -13.46 6.56
C THR A 119 -3.06 -13.53 7.41
N GLY A 120 -1.90 -13.64 6.74
CA GLY A 120 -0.58 -13.55 7.38
C GLY A 120 0.04 -12.16 7.29
N ALA A 121 -0.37 -11.37 6.27
CA ALA A 121 -0.03 -9.96 6.16
C ALA A 121 -1.16 -9.18 5.49
N VAL A 122 -1.39 -7.95 5.92
CA VAL A 122 -2.32 -7.02 5.29
C VAL A 122 -1.71 -5.62 5.19
N CYS A 123 -1.88 -4.99 4.01
CA CYS A 123 -1.51 -3.60 3.79
C CYS A 123 -2.74 -2.80 3.43
N TRP A 124 -2.91 -1.63 4.07
CA TRP A 124 -3.97 -0.67 3.77
C TRP A 124 -3.47 0.76 3.88
N GLY A 125 -4.15 1.69 3.22
CA GLY A 125 -3.84 3.12 3.23
C GLY A 125 -4.85 3.98 3.96
N SER A 126 -4.65 5.30 3.90
CA SER A 126 -5.60 6.28 4.45
C SER A 126 -6.77 6.56 3.50
N LEU A 127 -6.54 6.49 2.18
CA LEU A 127 -7.49 6.97 1.16
C LEU A 127 -8.83 6.22 1.21
N ALA A 128 -8.81 4.89 1.24
CA ALA A 128 -10.04 4.08 1.28
C ALA A 128 -10.82 4.21 2.60
N GLN A 129 -10.25 4.90 3.59
CA GLN A 129 -10.92 5.16 4.88
C GLN A 129 -11.71 6.47 4.90
N ARG A 130 -11.67 7.26 3.80
CA ARG A 130 -12.40 8.54 3.71
C ARG A 130 -13.92 8.35 3.87
N ASN A 131 -14.47 7.25 3.37
CA ASN A 131 -15.86 6.88 3.55
C ASN A 131 -16.01 5.89 4.72
N GLU A 132 -17.07 6.05 5.49
CA GLU A 132 -17.34 5.25 6.70
C GLU A 132 -17.55 3.76 6.39
N VAL A 133 -18.19 3.42 5.26
CA VAL A 133 -18.49 2.03 4.89
C VAL A 133 -17.19 1.24 4.72
N SER A 134 -16.28 1.70 3.87
CA SER A 134 -15.00 1.03 3.66
C SER A 134 -14.09 1.10 4.89
N ARG A 135 -14.11 2.23 5.62
CA ARG A 135 -13.38 2.34 6.90
C ARG A 135 -13.81 1.28 7.89
N ASN A 136 -15.11 1.07 8.06
CA ASN A 136 -15.65 0.04 8.95
C ASN A 136 -15.28 -1.38 8.47
N THR A 137 -15.29 -1.63 7.16
CA THR A 137 -14.84 -2.90 6.59
C THR A 137 -13.36 -3.14 6.85
N ILE A 138 -12.50 -2.13 6.67
CA ILE A 138 -11.07 -2.22 6.99
C ILE A 138 -10.87 -2.56 8.47
N TYR A 139 -11.56 -1.89 9.39
CA TYR A 139 -11.43 -2.16 10.82
C TYR A 139 -11.92 -3.56 11.18
N GLN A 140 -13.08 -3.98 10.67
CA GLN A 140 -13.57 -5.35 10.87
C GLN A 140 -12.60 -6.40 10.30
N PHE A 141 -12.00 -6.15 9.13
CA PHE A 141 -11.00 -7.03 8.57
C PHE A 141 -9.81 -7.18 9.53
N LEU A 142 -9.24 -6.07 9.99
CA LEU A 142 -8.09 -6.07 10.91
C LEU A 142 -8.40 -6.76 12.24
N ASP A 143 -9.62 -6.61 12.75
CA ASP A 143 -10.07 -7.25 13.99
C ASP A 143 -10.25 -8.78 13.84
N HIS A 144 -10.43 -9.28 12.61
CA HIS A 144 -10.55 -10.71 12.32
C HIS A 144 -9.22 -11.38 11.91
N THR A 145 -8.12 -10.63 11.75
CA THR A 145 -6.83 -11.21 11.42
C THR A 145 -6.22 -11.95 12.61
N PRO A 146 -5.41 -13.01 12.37
CA PRO A 146 -4.65 -13.68 13.42
C PRO A 146 -3.73 -12.71 14.19
N ALA A 147 -3.41 -13.04 15.44
CA ALA A 147 -2.58 -12.19 16.30
C ALA A 147 -1.15 -12.01 15.76
N ASP A 148 -0.64 -12.98 15.02
CA ASP A 148 0.68 -12.98 14.37
C ASP A 148 0.67 -12.34 12.97
N CYS A 149 -0.42 -11.71 12.56
CA CYS A 149 -0.54 -11.04 11.27
C CYS A 149 0.36 -9.80 11.21
N LEU A 150 1.12 -9.67 10.12
CA LEU A 150 1.86 -8.44 9.81
C LEU A 150 0.88 -7.40 9.27
N LYS A 151 0.59 -6.37 10.07
CA LYS A 151 -0.39 -5.31 9.77
C LYS A 151 0.34 -4.04 9.35
N ILE A 152 0.39 -3.79 8.04
CA ILE A 152 1.15 -2.70 7.44
C ILE A 152 0.20 -1.54 7.11
N PHE A 153 0.35 -0.43 7.81
CA PHE A 153 -0.29 0.83 7.44
C PHE A 153 0.66 1.64 6.55
N ASP A 154 0.43 1.60 5.23
CA ASP A 154 1.07 2.50 4.28
C ASP A 154 0.22 3.77 4.22
N ILE A 155 0.69 4.84 4.87
CA ILE A 155 -0.16 5.99 5.17
C ILE A 155 -0.73 6.66 3.92
N ASN A 156 0.09 6.80 2.88
CA ASN A 156 -0.28 7.17 1.51
C ASN A 156 -1.31 8.32 1.45
N LEU A 157 -0.94 9.49 1.99
CA LEU A 157 -1.82 10.65 2.06
C LEU A 157 -2.17 11.16 0.66
N ARG A 158 -3.45 11.42 0.42
CA ARG A 158 -3.96 11.98 -0.84
C ARG A 158 -4.87 13.16 -0.55
N GLN A 159 -4.52 14.32 -1.13
CA GLN A 159 -5.32 15.55 -1.00
C GLN A 159 -5.71 15.83 0.47
N ASN A 160 -7.01 15.98 0.74
CA ASN A 160 -7.59 16.18 2.07
C ASN A 160 -8.42 14.98 2.55
N PHE A 161 -8.22 13.81 1.95
CA PHE A 161 -8.99 12.58 2.24
C PHE A 161 -8.47 11.82 3.46
N TYR A 162 -7.94 12.53 4.44
CA TYR A 162 -7.48 11.96 5.71
C TYR A 162 -7.84 12.90 6.87
N THR A 163 -7.97 12.34 8.05
CA THR A 163 -8.12 13.09 9.29
C THR A 163 -7.16 12.56 10.34
N LYS A 164 -6.95 13.35 11.39
CA LYS A 164 -6.13 12.92 12.53
C LYS A 164 -6.67 11.64 13.17
N GLU A 165 -7.99 11.51 13.24
CA GLU A 165 -8.68 10.35 13.80
C GLU A 165 -8.42 9.09 12.98
N ILE A 166 -8.56 9.15 11.65
CA ILE A 166 -8.27 8.02 10.73
C ILE A 166 -6.83 7.54 10.91
N ILE A 167 -5.88 8.49 10.94
CA ILE A 167 -4.47 8.16 11.10
C ILE A 167 -4.20 7.55 12.48
N CYS A 168 -4.71 8.16 13.57
CA CYS A 168 -4.56 7.62 14.92
C CYS A 168 -5.12 6.20 15.06
N GLU A 169 -6.32 5.96 14.51
CA GLU A 169 -6.96 4.65 14.59
C GLU A 169 -6.21 3.58 13.76
N SER A 170 -5.66 3.96 12.62
CA SER A 170 -4.80 3.07 11.83
C SER A 170 -3.48 2.76 12.54
N LEU A 171 -2.83 3.77 13.14
CA LEU A 171 -1.60 3.60 13.91
C LEU A 171 -1.77 2.71 15.16
N LYS A 172 -2.96 2.70 15.78
CA LYS A 172 -3.28 1.79 16.90
C LYS A 172 -3.49 0.34 16.44
N ARG A 173 -3.82 0.12 15.18
CA ARG A 173 -4.14 -1.20 14.62
C ARG A 173 -2.99 -1.83 13.86
N CYS A 174 -2.03 -1.06 13.39
CA CYS A 174 -0.86 -1.57 12.68
C CYS A 174 0.25 -2.00 13.66
N ASN A 175 1.13 -2.87 13.18
CA ASN A 175 2.42 -3.16 13.82
C ASN A 175 3.59 -2.74 12.91
N VAL A 176 3.32 -2.39 11.65
CA VAL A 176 4.29 -1.76 10.74
C VAL A 176 3.68 -0.50 10.16
N LEU A 177 4.38 0.62 10.29
CA LEU A 177 4.07 1.86 9.58
C LEU A 177 5.03 2.03 8.41
N LYS A 178 4.49 2.29 7.21
CA LYS A 178 5.27 2.85 6.10
C LYS A 178 4.82 4.28 5.84
N ILE A 179 5.79 5.16 5.69
CA ILE A 179 5.58 6.61 5.53
C ILE A 179 6.73 7.20 4.70
N ASN A 180 6.46 8.24 3.92
CA ASN A 180 7.51 9.02 3.28
C ASN A 180 7.86 10.28 4.11
N ASP A 181 8.93 10.99 3.73
CA ASP A 181 9.43 12.15 4.46
C ASP A 181 8.45 13.34 4.46
N GLU A 182 7.73 13.60 3.36
CA GLU A 182 6.72 14.65 3.25
C GLU A 182 5.51 14.35 4.14
N GLU A 183 5.05 13.10 4.12
CA GLU A 183 3.98 12.60 4.98
C GLU A 183 4.38 12.69 6.46
N LEU A 184 5.62 12.34 6.79
CA LEU A 184 6.14 12.43 8.16
C LEU A 184 6.17 13.88 8.67
N ILE A 185 6.48 14.85 7.81
CA ILE A 185 6.38 16.28 8.13
C ILE A 185 4.92 16.66 8.43
N THR A 186 4.00 16.22 7.58
CA THR A 186 2.56 16.46 7.72
C THR A 186 2.03 15.87 9.03
N ILE A 187 2.39 14.63 9.34
CA ILE A 187 2.01 13.95 10.58
C ILE A 187 2.61 14.65 11.80
N GLY A 188 3.88 15.09 11.72
CA GLY A 188 4.52 15.86 12.78
C GLY A 188 3.75 17.14 13.14
N ARG A 189 3.23 17.85 12.13
CA ARG A 189 2.38 19.04 12.34
C ARG A 189 1.04 18.66 12.94
N LEU A 190 0.37 17.65 12.39
CA LEU A 190 -0.94 17.18 12.81
C LEU A 190 -0.97 16.69 14.27
N PHE A 191 0.13 16.09 14.74
CA PHE A 191 0.25 15.54 16.09
C PHE A 191 0.94 16.48 17.09
N GLY A 192 1.37 17.65 16.66
CA GLY A 192 1.88 18.69 17.56
C GLY A 192 3.37 18.60 17.91
N TYR A 193 4.18 17.94 17.07
CA TYR A 193 5.64 17.90 17.20
C TYR A 193 6.37 18.32 15.92
N PRO A 194 6.07 19.53 15.37
CA PRO A 194 6.68 19.98 14.12
C PRO A 194 8.19 20.20 14.22
N GLY A 195 8.69 20.54 15.39
CA GLY A 195 10.10 20.90 15.61
C GLY A 195 11.06 19.74 15.78
N LEU A 196 10.58 18.48 15.86
CA LEU A 196 11.48 17.33 15.90
C LEU A 196 12.06 17.08 14.49
N ASP A 197 13.33 16.66 14.46
CA ASP A 197 13.93 16.14 13.23
C ASP A 197 13.28 14.83 12.78
N ILE A 198 13.58 14.41 11.55
CA ILE A 198 12.97 13.25 10.91
C ILE A 198 13.19 11.97 11.72
N GLU A 199 14.42 11.73 12.19
CA GLU A 199 14.78 10.51 12.92
C GLU A 199 14.08 10.44 14.27
N ASN A 200 14.07 11.53 15.03
CA ASN A 200 13.39 11.59 16.33
C ASN A 200 11.86 11.47 16.19
N LYS A 201 11.25 11.97 15.09
CA LYS A 201 9.84 11.71 14.79
C LYS A 201 9.56 10.23 14.59
N CYS A 202 10.42 9.52 13.83
CA CYS A 202 10.28 8.08 13.61
C CYS A 202 10.35 7.30 14.92
N TRP A 203 11.36 7.57 15.76
CA TRP A 203 11.50 6.91 17.08
C TRP A 203 10.32 7.21 18.01
N LEU A 204 9.83 8.44 18.00
CA LEU A 204 8.66 8.83 18.80
C LEU A 204 7.40 8.07 18.36
N ILE A 205 7.13 7.99 17.07
CA ILE A 205 5.95 7.29 16.53
C ILE A 205 6.07 5.79 16.82
N LEU A 206 7.22 5.18 16.53
CA LEU A 206 7.50 3.77 16.79
C LEU A 206 7.23 3.42 18.26
N GLY A 207 7.79 4.17 19.20
CA GLY A 207 7.59 3.92 20.62
C GLY A 207 6.17 4.23 21.12
N LYS A 208 5.57 5.33 20.67
CA LYS A 208 4.23 5.76 21.09
C LYS A 208 3.14 4.75 20.70
N TYR A 209 3.25 4.13 19.52
CA TYR A 209 2.26 3.18 19.01
C TYR A 209 2.71 1.72 19.15
N ASN A 210 3.85 1.48 19.81
CA ASN A 210 4.42 0.15 20.04
C ASN A 210 4.52 -0.67 18.72
N LEU A 211 5.09 -0.02 17.70
CA LEU A 211 5.26 -0.65 16.39
C LEU A 211 6.44 -1.62 16.41
N ASP A 212 6.33 -2.71 15.67
CA ASP A 212 7.45 -3.63 15.40
C ASP A 212 8.46 -2.99 14.44
N MET A 213 7.95 -2.23 13.45
CA MET A 213 8.78 -1.55 12.45
C MET A 213 8.15 -0.24 11.99
N LEU A 214 9.01 0.73 11.62
CA LEU A 214 8.64 1.92 10.88
C LEU A 214 9.57 2.04 9.67
N VAL A 215 8.99 2.04 8.48
CA VAL A 215 9.67 2.23 7.19
C VAL A 215 9.50 3.68 6.77
N LEU A 216 10.62 4.40 6.60
CA LEU A 216 10.65 5.76 6.07
C LEU A 216 11.34 5.77 4.71
N THR A 217 10.63 6.23 3.68
CA THR A 217 11.20 6.46 2.35
C THR A 217 11.45 7.94 2.11
N CYS A 218 12.61 8.31 1.55
CA CYS A 218 13.03 9.68 1.31
C CYS A 218 13.40 9.92 -0.16
N GLY A 219 12.73 9.26 -1.09
CA GLY A 219 12.97 9.36 -2.53
C GLY A 219 14.45 9.11 -2.86
N VAL A 220 15.08 10.07 -3.51
CA VAL A 220 16.51 9.99 -3.90
C VAL A 220 17.49 10.00 -2.73
N ASN A 221 17.04 10.37 -1.53
CA ASN A 221 17.86 10.45 -0.32
C ASN A 221 17.93 9.14 0.46
N GLY A 222 17.41 8.04 -0.11
CA GLY A 222 17.46 6.73 0.51
C GLY A 222 16.21 6.38 1.31
N SER A 223 16.35 5.39 2.16
CA SER A 223 15.26 4.93 3.03
C SER A 223 15.82 4.37 4.35
N TYR A 224 14.96 4.34 5.35
CA TYR A 224 15.27 3.83 6.68
C TYR A 224 14.22 2.83 7.12
N VAL A 225 14.65 1.80 7.85
CA VAL A 225 13.76 0.94 8.62
C VAL A 225 14.17 1.01 10.08
N PHE A 226 13.28 1.49 10.93
CA PHE A 226 13.43 1.54 12.38
C PHE A 226 12.72 0.36 13.00
N ALA A 227 13.36 -0.30 13.95
CA ALA A 227 12.77 -1.32 14.80
C ALA A 227 13.33 -1.17 16.23
N PRO A 228 12.69 -1.71 17.27
CA PRO A 228 13.18 -1.60 18.64
C PRO A 228 14.67 -1.95 18.76
N GLY A 229 15.50 -0.97 19.11
CA GLY A 229 16.94 -1.13 19.28
C GLY A 229 17.77 -1.24 18.01
N SER A 230 17.20 -1.05 16.82
CA SER A 230 17.94 -1.15 15.55
C SER A 230 17.43 -0.18 14.48
N LYS A 231 18.34 0.18 13.56
CA LYS A 231 18.03 1.01 12.40
C LYS A 231 18.82 0.48 11.18
N SER A 232 18.13 0.31 10.06
CA SER A 232 18.72 0.02 8.76
C SER A 232 18.61 1.24 7.86
N PHE A 233 19.66 1.56 7.09
CA PHE A 233 19.67 2.59 6.05
C PHE A 233 20.09 1.96 4.72
N GLN A 234 19.42 2.36 3.64
CA GLN A 234 19.80 2.01 2.27
C GLN A 234 19.78 3.26 1.39
N GLU A 235 20.83 3.43 0.61
CA GLU A 235 20.86 4.47 -0.42
C GLU A 235 19.91 4.11 -1.57
N THR A 236 19.30 5.12 -2.20
CA THR A 236 18.51 4.91 -3.41
C THR A 236 19.46 4.70 -4.61
N PRO A 237 19.37 3.57 -5.34
CA PRO A 237 20.15 3.36 -6.54
C PRO A 237 19.84 4.42 -7.60
N LYS A 238 20.87 4.88 -8.30
CA LYS A 238 20.71 5.80 -9.44
C LYS A 238 20.26 4.99 -10.65
N VAL A 239 19.08 5.24 -11.14
CA VAL A 239 18.51 4.60 -12.34
C VAL A 239 17.97 5.66 -13.30
N GLU A 240 17.82 5.30 -14.56
CA GLU A 240 17.06 6.10 -15.52
C GLU A 240 15.56 5.90 -15.25
N VAL A 241 14.90 6.96 -14.79
CA VAL A 241 13.50 6.91 -14.37
C VAL A 241 12.59 7.03 -15.57
N ALA A 242 11.76 6.01 -15.81
CA ALA A 242 10.67 6.03 -16.79
C ALA A 242 9.35 6.46 -16.13
N ASP A 243 9.06 5.95 -14.93
CA ASP A 243 7.85 6.24 -14.15
C ASP A 243 8.14 6.01 -12.66
N THR A 244 7.46 6.73 -11.77
CA THR A 244 7.58 6.54 -10.31
C THR A 244 6.35 5.89 -9.69
N VAL A 245 5.31 5.63 -10.48
CA VAL A 245 4.07 5.00 -10.02
C VAL A 245 4.34 3.58 -9.54
N GLY A 246 3.83 3.24 -8.36
CA GLY A 246 4.02 1.92 -7.76
C GLY A 246 5.38 1.67 -7.09
N ALA A 247 6.33 2.61 -7.14
CA ALA A 247 7.64 2.45 -6.50
C ALA A 247 7.51 2.19 -4.98
N GLY A 248 6.68 2.96 -4.29
CA GLY A 248 6.39 2.77 -2.86
C GLY A 248 5.67 1.45 -2.58
N ASP A 249 4.70 1.11 -3.42
CA ASP A 249 3.90 -0.12 -3.26
C ASP A 249 4.75 -1.37 -3.48
N SER A 250 5.63 -1.34 -4.49
CA SER A 250 6.58 -2.42 -4.79
C SER A 250 7.61 -2.59 -3.67
N PHE A 251 8.10 -1.47 -3.12
CA PHE A 251 8.95 -1.50 -1.91
C PHE A 251 8.23 -2.22 -0.77
N THR A 252 7.00 -1.78 -0.44
CA THR A 252 6.22 -2.31 0.68
C THR A 252 5.88 -3.79 0.47
N GLY A 253 5.47 -4.18 -0.75
CA GLY A 253 5.16 -5.57 -1.10
C GLY A 253 6.37 -6.50 -1.01
N THR A 254 7.51 -6.06 -1.54
CA THR A 254 8.77 -6.81 -1.47
C THR A 254 9.29 -6.93 -0.05
N PHE A 255 9.32 -5.82 0.71
CA PHE A 255 9.74 -5.81 2.10
C PHE A 255 8.91 -6.79 2.94
N CYS A 256 7.58 -6.72 2.81
CA CYS A 256 6.65 -7.63 3.47
C CYS A 256 6.96 -9.10 3.15
N ALA A 257 7.13 -9.41 1.86
CA ALA A 257 7.41 -10.77 1.42
C ALA A 257 8.74 -11.31 1.99
N CYS A 258 9.79 -10.49 1.99
CA CYS A 258 11.10 -10.84 2.54
C CYS A 258 11.02 -11.09 4.05
N ILE A 259 10.33 -10.23 4.82
CA ILE A 259 10.12 -10.42 6.27
C ILE A 259 9.37 -11.73 6.55
N LEU A 260 8.27 -12.00 5.83
CA LEU A 260 7.51 -13.23 5.98
C LEU A 260 8.30 -14.48 5.60
N LYS A 261 9.28 -14.36 4.70
CA LYS A 261 10.21 -15.44 4.35
C LYS A 261 11.33 -15.63 5.39
N GLY A 262 11.39 -14.80 6.43
CA GLY A 262 12.37 -14.88 7.52
C GLY A 262 13.71 -14.22 7.22
N MET A 263 13.78 -13.32 6.24
CA MET A 263 14.96 -12.50 6.02
C MET A 263 15.13 -11.49 7.15
N THR A 264 16.36 -11.10 7.43
CA THR A 264 16.63 -10.00 8.36
C THR A 264 16.09 -8.68 7.82
N ILE A 265 15.84 -7.71 8.70
CA ILE A 265 15.38 -6.36 8.31
C ILE A 265 16.33 -5.75 7.28
N ALA A 266 17.64 -5.90 7.46
CA ALA A 266 18.64 -5.33 6.55
C ALA A 266 18.58 -5.95 5.14
N GLU A 267 18.42 -7.27 5.05
CA GLU A 267 18.27 -7.99 3.78
C GLU A 267 16.95 -7.65 3.09
N ALA A 268 15.84 -7.66 3.83
CA ALA A 268 14.53 -7.28 3.32
C ALA A 268 14.51 -5.83 2.82
N HIS A 269 15.13 -4.90 3.57
CA HIS A 269 15.25 -3.50 3.22
C HIS A 269 16.05 -3.31 1.92
N LYS A 270 17.21 -3.98 1.81
CA LYS A 270 18.04 -3.92 0.60
C LYS A 270 17.24 -4.43 -0.62
N ARG A 271 16.59 -5.58 -0.50
CA ARG A 271 15.79 -6.15 -1.59
C ARG A 271 14.63 -5.23 -2.01
N ALA A 272 13.94 -4.63 -1.04
CA ALA A 272 12.85 -3.70 -1.31
C ALA A 272 13.32 -2.45 -2.07
N VAL A 273 14.49 -1.92 -1.75
CA VAL A 273 15.11 -0.79 -2.48
C VAL A 273 15.49 -1.19 -3.90
N GLU A 274 16.10 -2.36 -4.10
CA GLU A 274 16.47 -2.87 -5.43
C GLU A 274 15.23 -3.03 -6.34
N VAL A 275 14.16 -3.62 -5.81
CA VAL A 275 12.89 -3.79 -6.55
C VAL A 275 12.23 -2.46 -6.86
N SER A 276 12.15 -1.56 -5.88
CA SER A 276 11.56 -0.22 -6.08
C SER A 276 12.33 0.57 -7.15
N ALA A 277 13.66 0.50 -7.15
CA ALA A 277 14.49 1.14 -8.17
C ALA A 277 14.25 0.53 -9.57
N TYR A 278 14.12 -0.80 -9.67
CA TYR A 278 13.76 -1.46 -10.93
C TYR A 278 12.38 -1.01 -11.42
N VAL A 279 11.37 -0.97 -10.55
CA VAL A 279 10.01 -0.52 -10.91
C VAL A 279 10.05 0.89 -11.49
N CYS A 280 10.85 1.80 -10.94
CA CYS A 280 11.02 3.15 -11.49
C CYS A 280 11.59 3.17 -12.92
N THR A 281 12.25 2.12 -13.40
CA THR A 281 12.72 2.01 -14.80
C THR A 281 11.67 1.49 -15.77
N GLN A 282 10.49 1.11 -15.28
CA GLN A 282 9.42 0.51 -16.06
C GLN A 282 8.23 1.48 -16.19
N HIS A 283 7.32 1.22 -17.11
CA HIS A 283 6.05 1.93 -17.21
C HIS A 283 4.98 1.23 -16.39
N GLY A 284 4.24 1.99 -15.59
CA GLY A 284 3.13 1.52 -14.78
C GLY A 284 3.56 0.81 -13.49
N ALA A 285 2.60 0.62 -12.58
CA ALA A 285 2.84 0.20 -11.22
C ALA A 285 3.12 -1.29 -11.00
N MET A 286 2.79 -2.14 -11.97
CA MET A 286 2.85 -3.60 -11.84
C MET A 286 3.70 -4.27 -12.94
N PRO A 287 4.98 -3.92 -13.12
CA PRO A 287 5.85 -4.62 -14.05
C PRO A 287 6.21 -6.02 -13.52
N VAL A 288 6.51 -6.93 -14.45
CA VAL A 288 7.05 -8.25 -14.10
C VAL A 288 8.48 -8.08 -13.61
N LEU A 289 8.78 -8.65 -12.44
CA LEU A 289 10.13 -8.61 -11.88
C LEU A 289 11.04 -9.65 -12.56
N PRO A 290 12.30 -9.30 -12.84
CA PRO A 290 13.28 -10.27 -13.30
C PRO A 290 13.63 -11.25 -12.18
N ALA A 291 14.04 -12.47 -12.56
CA ALA A 291 14.26 -13.59 -11.63
C ALA A 291 15.29 -13.28 -10.52
N GLU A 292 16.27 -12.45 -10.81
CA GLU A 292 17.30 -12.03 -9.86
C GLU A 292 16.79 -11.12 -8.73
N LEU A 293 15.61 -10.53 -8.89
CA LEU A 293 14.96 -9.67 -7.90
C LEU A 293 13.88 -10.39 -7.07
N ILE A 294 13.55 -11.64 -7.39
CA ILE A 294 12.53 -12.44 -6.70
C ILE A 294 13.07 -13.22 -5.47
#